data_521ebdc27269b259b5ccef13b54cf4e5
#
_entry.id   521ebdc27269b259b5ccef13b54cf4e5
#
_cell.length_a   1.000
_cell.length_b   1.000
_cell.length_c   1.000
_cell.angle_alpha   90.00
_cell.angle_beta   90.00
_cell.angle_gamma   90.00
#
_symmetry.space_group_name_H-M   'P 1'
#
loop_
_entity.id
_entity.type
_entity.pdbx_description
1 polymer ?
#
loop_
_entity_poly.entity_id
_entity_poly.type
_entity_poly.pdbx_seq_one_letter_code
_entity_poly.pdbx_strand_id
1 'polypeptide(L)'
;MRVDVEPGHPDFGKLELCSCRNRDVAEQVRERLFSLSHLDELKDLTFESFLPRGRKGLGDLHATSIEMAFNQARVYAQSLKGWLMLQGAYGCGKTHLAAAIANFTVEMGVPTLFLTVPDLLDMLRFSYSAEDTTFEARFDEIRNAKLLILDDFGTQNATGWAQEKLFQIVNYRYINKLPLVVTTNLSLSEIEPRIRSRLQDPELVSDVRINAPDYRRPTDDMGHSALSSLDLLSNKSFGNIDERRNEGLLAKEVKSLEKALKVAHRFAEKPKGWLIFMGSYGCGKTHLAAAIANYRASLGAPPLFIMVPDLMDHLRATFSPKSDVSYDRRFDEIRTAPLLILDDL
;
A
#
# COMPACT_ATOMS: atom_id res chain seq x y z
N MET A 1 -22.04 2.32 42.93
CA MET A 1 -21.94 3.04 44.22
C MET A 1 -22.73 4.33 44.11
N ARG A 2 -23.34 4.82 45.17
CA ARG A 2 -23.87 6.18 45.15
C ARG A 2 -22.71 7.16 45.18
N VAL A 3 -22.80 8.23 44.38
CA VAL A 3 -21.82 9.32 44.42
C VAL A 3 -21.98 10.00 45.78
N ASP A 4 -20.89 10.07 46.55
CA ASP A 4 -20.90 10.63 47.91
C ASP A 4 -20.69 12.16 47.83
N VAL A 5 -21.80 12.85 47.58
CA VAL A 5 -21.86 14.31 47.45
C VAL A 5 -23.01 14.86 48.29
N GLU A 6 -22.89 16.11 48.78
CA GLU A 6 -23.91 16.76 49.59
C GLU A 6 -25.24 17.00 48.83
N PRO A 7 -26.37 17.03 49.57
CA PRO A 7 -27.66 17.36 48.98
C PRO A 7 -27.64 18.71 48.31
N GLY A 8 -27.92 18.75 46.98
CA GLY A 8 -27.89 19.95 46.17
C GLY A 8 -26.78 19.97 45.11
N HIS A 9 -25.84 19.05 45.16
CA HIS A 9 -24.85 18.87 44.10
C HIS A 9 -25.50 18.28 42.83
N PRO A 10 -25.09 18.66 41.62
CA PRO A 10 -25.67 18.15 40.36
C PRO A 10 -25.61 16.63 40.19
N ASP A 11 -24.69 15.98 40.92
CA ASP A 11 -24.50 14.55 40.88
C ASP A 11 -25.12 13.80 42.10
N PHE A 12 -25.85 14.53 42.95
CA PHE A 12 -26.54 13.93 44.08
C PHE A 12 -27.59 12.91 43.61
N GLY A 13 -27.48 11.71 44.11
CA GLY A 13 -28.39 10.60 43.75
C GLY A 13 -28.03 9.88 42.43
N LYS A 14 -27.01 10.29 41.72
CA LYS A 14 -26.46 9.53 40.59
C LYS A 14 -25.77 8.25 41.11
N LEU A 15 -25.93 7.18 40.36
CA LEU A 15 -25.26 5.93 40.58
C LEU A 15 -24.05 5.83 39.65
N GLU A 16 -22.84 5.78 40.21
CA GLU A 16 -21.66 5.42 39.45
C GLU A 16 -21.37 3.92 39.61
N LEU A 17 -20.97 3.29 38.49
CA LEU A 17 -20.45 1.93 38.53
C LEU A 17 -19.16 1.91 39.34
N CYS A 18 -18.98 0.92 40.24
CA CYS A 18 -17.73 0.81 40.95
C CYS A 18 -16.58 0.53 39.98
N SER A 19 -15.36 0.91 40.33
CA SER A 19 -14.19 0.76 39.48
C SER A 19 -13.90 -0.70 39.06
N CYS A 20 -14.29 -1.67 39.91
CA CYS A 20 -14.21 -3.10 39.59
C CYS A 20 -15.19 -3.48 38.47
N ARG A 21 -16.45 -3.04 38.56
CA ARG A 21 -17.47 -3.33 37.53
C ARG A 21 -17.22 -2.60 36.24
N ASN A 22 -16.66 -1.39 36.28
CA ASN A 22 -16.19 -0.68 35.08
C ASN A 22 -15.05 -1.47 34.39
N ARG A 23 -14.18 -2.09 35.15
CA ARG A 23 -13.10 -2.93 34.65
C ARG A 23 -13.63 -4.19 33.98
N ASP A 24 -14.56 -4.89 34.68
CA ASP A 24 -15.20 -6.11 34.16
C ASP A 24 -15.97 -5.83 32.85
N VAL A 25 -16.74 -4.73 32.80
CA VAL A 25 -17.46 -4.32 31.60
C VAL A 25 -16.51 -3.95 30.47
N ALA A 26 -15.42 -3.23 30.75
CA ALA A 26 -14.43 -2.88 29.75
C ALA A 26 -13.71 -4.13 29.21
N GLU A 27 -13.46 -5.12 30.07
CA GLU A 27 -12.85 -6.39 29.68
C GLU A 27 -13.80 -7.23 28.81
N GLN A 28 -15.06 -7.34 29.18
CA GLN A 28 -16.09 -7.99 28.37
C GLN A 28 -16.28 -7.32 26.99
N VAL A 29 -16.28 -5.99 26.94
CA VAL A 29 -16.34 -5.24 25.67
C VAL A 29 -15.12 -5.52 24.84
N ARG A 30 -13.93 -5.55 25.46
CA ARG A 30 -12.68 -5.85 24.77
C ARG A 30 -12.68 -7.26 24.19
N GLU A 31 -13.03 -8.27 24.98
CA GLU A 31 -13.13 -9.67 24.54
C GLU A 31 -14.14 -9.84 23.41
N ARG A 32 -15.29 -9.16 23.51
CA ARG A 32 -16.32 -9.19 22.46
C ARG A 32 -15.86 -8.52 21.17
N LEU A 33 -15.23 -7.35 21.23
CA LEU A 33 -14.69 -6.68 20.04
C LEU A 33 -13.53 -7.49 19.44
N PHE A 34 -12.75 -8.15 20.29
CA PHE A 34 -11.68 -9.04 19.85
C PHE A 34 -12.23 -10.27 19.12
N SER A 35 -13.30 -10.88 19.62
CA SER A 35 -13.98 -12.02 18.96
C SER A 35 -14.68 -11.64 17.64
N LEU A 36 -15.01 -10.36 17.45
CA LEU A 36 -15.56 -9.83 16.19
C LEU A 36 -14.48 -9.41 15.20
N SER A 37 -13.28 -9.24 15.69
CA SER A 37 -12.12 -8.79 14.95
C SER A 37 -11.35 -10.01 14.45
N HIS A 38 -10.92 -10.02 13.21
CA HIS A 38 -9.99 -11.05 12.71
C HIS A 38 -8.55 -10.84 13.18
N LEU A 39 -8.36 -10.18 14.34
CA LEU A 39 -7.03 -9.85 14.89
C LEU A 39 -6.22 -11.08 15.32
N ASP A 40 -6.87 -12.18 15.69
CA ASP A 40 -6.18 -13.43 16.04
C ASP A 40 -5.31 -13.94 14.89
N GLU A 41 -5.79 -13.79 13.65
CA GLU A 41 -5.07 -14.18 12.44
C GLU A 41 -3.94 -13.20 12.09
N LEU A 42 -4.00 -11.98 12.64
CA LEU A 42 -3.09 -10.87 12.34
C LEU A 42 -2.17 -10.51 13.53
N LYS A 43 -2.14 -11.33 14.59
CA LYS A 43 -1.37 -11.06 15.81
C LYS A 43 0.13 -10.87 15.58
N ASP A 44 0.68 -11.51 14.55
CA ASP A 44 2.10 -11.41 14.19
C ASP A 44 2.42 -10.16 13.36
N LEU A 45 1.42 -9.41 12.91
CA LEU A 45 1.57 -8.17 12.17
C LEU A 45 1.69 -6.98 13.14
N THR A 46 2.87 -6.80 13.68
CA THR A 46 3.19 -5.75 14.66
C THR A 46 4.12 -4.69 14.05
N PHE A 47 4.36 -3.60 14.77
CA PHE A 47 5.35 -2.61 14.37
C PHE A 47 6.78 -3.17 14.39
N GLU A 48 7.06 -4.13 15.27
CA GLU A 48 8.36 -4.80 15.41
C GLU A 48 8.64 -5.75 14.25
N SER A 49 7.61 -6.43 13.74
CA SER A 49 7.73 -7.34 12.59
C SER A 49 7.71 -6.63 11.24
N PHE A 50 7.35 -5.34 11.20
CA PHE A 50 7.36 -4.55 9.98
C PHE A 50 8.77 -4.10 9.61
N LEU A 51 9.12 -4.15 8.33
CA LEU A 51 10.38 -3.62 7.83
C LEU A 51 10.20 -2.16 7.39
N PRO A 52 10.65 -1.16 8.18
CA PRO A 52 10.34 0.25 7.92
C PRO A 52 10.86 0.80 6.59
N ARG A 53 11.88 0.18 6.02
CA ARG A 53 12.45 0.54 4.72
C ARG A 53 12.22 -0.52 3.65
N GLY A 54 11.35 -1.51 3.93
CA GLY A 54 11.09 -2.61 3.04
C GLY A 54 12.24 -3.62 2.94
N ARG A 55 12.25 -4.39 1.85
CA ARG A 55 13.32 -5.40 1.61
C ARG A 55 14.62 -4.74 1.16
N LYS A 56 15.76 -5.40 1.41
CA LYS A 56 17.06 -4.98 0.88
C LYS A 56 17.01 -4.94 -0.64
N GLY A 57 17.53 -3.85 -1.22
CA GLY A 57 17.52 -3.63 -2.67
C GLY A 57 16.34 -2.80 -3.19
N LEU A 58 15.40 -2.44 -2.33
CA LEU A 58 14.33 -1.51 -2.69
C LEU A 58 14.91 -0.11 -2.95
N GLY A 59 14.47 0.55 -4.03
CA GLY A 59 14.93 1.91 -4.36
C GLY A 59 14.58 2.92 -3.25
N ASP A 60 15.42 3.93 -3.05
CA ASP A 60 15.30 4.90 -1.94
C ASP A 60 13.96 5.61 -1.88
N LEU A 61 13.34 5.92 -3.01
CA LEU A 61 12.02 6.56 -3.04
C LEU A 61 10.92 5.65 -2.45
N HIS A 62 10.96 4.36 -2.77
CA HIS A 62 10.03 3.38 -2.23
C HIS A 62 10.29 3.15 -0.74
N ALA A 63 11.57 2.98 -0.36
CA ALA A 63 11.97 2.81 1.03
C ALA A 63 11.56 4.00 1.90
N THR A 64 11.75 5.24 1.41
CA THR A 64 11.33 6.46 2.10
C THR A 64 9.80 6.55 2.23
N SER A 65 9.07 6.16 1.18
CA SER A 65 7.60 6.15 1.21
C SER A 65 7.06 5.18 2.27
N ILE A 66 7.66 3.98 2.39
CA ILE A 66 7.30 3.00 3.42
C ILE A 66 7.64 3.53 4.82
N GLU A 67 8.83 4.11 4.98
CA GLU A 67 9.31 4.66 6.26
C GLU A 67 8.42 5.81 6.75
N MET A 68 7.99 6.70 5.86
CA MET A 68 7.03 7.75 6.18
C MET A 68 5.70 7.17 6.64
N ALA A 69 5.17 6.16 5.95
CA ALA A 69 3.93 5.50 6.31
C ALA A 69 4.03 4.79 7.67
N PHE A 70 5.13 4.11 7.93
CA PHE A 70 5.42 3.47 9.22
C PHE A 70 5.44 4.48 10.37
N ASN A 71 6.14 5.60 10.19
CA ASN A 71 6.24 6.65 11.21
C ASN A 71 4.86 7.29 11.48
N GLN A 72 4.09 7.60 10.44
CA GLN A 72 2.74 8.13 10.58
C GLN A 72 1.80 7.15 11.29
N ALA A 73 1.87 5.86 10.96
CA ALA A 73 1.09 4.82 11.62
C ALA A 73 1.42 4.73 13.12
N ARG A 74 2.70 4.80 13.51
CA ARG A 74 3.13 4.82 14.92
C ARG A 74 2.64 6.05 15.67
N VAL A 75 2.78 7.24 15.08
CA VAL A 75 2.28 8.49 15.68
C VAL A 75 0.78 8.43 15.87
N TYR A 76 0.05 7.91 14.88
CA TYR A 76 -1.40 7.74 14.96
C TYR A 76 -1.79 6.76 16.08
N ALA A 77 -1.13 5.60 16.16
CA ALA A 77 -1.42 4.59 17.19
C ALA A 77 -1.25 5.12 18.63
N GLN A 78 -0.30 6.03 18.84
CA GLN A 78 -0.06 6.67 20.14
C GLN A 78 -1.07 7.79 20.45
N SER A 79 -1.51 8.53 19.45
CA SER A 79 -2.38 9.70 19.65
C SER A 79 -3.87 9.40 19.56
N LEU A 80 -4.26 8.48 18.70
CA LEU A 80 -5.65 8.15 18.31
C LEU A 80 -6.48 9.39 17.97
N LYS A 81 -5.86 10.39 17.37
CA LYS A 81 -6.54 11.65 17.00
C LYS A 81 -6.79 11.68 15.50
N GLY A 82 -8.03 11.98 15.13
CA GLY A 82 -8.43 12.08 13.73
C GLY A 82 -8.51 10.73 13.02
N TRP A 83 -8.29 10.75 11.72
CA TRP A 83 -8.35 9.59 10.85
C TRP A 83 -7.00 9.37 10.16
N LEU A 84 -6.66 8.12 9.92
CA LEU A 84 -5.50 7.73 9.12
C LEU A 84 -6.00 6.96 7.89
N MET A 85 -5.68 7.45 6.70
CA MET A 85 -5.93 6.74 5.46
C MET A 85 -4.60 6.25 4.86
N LEU A 86 -4.47 4.93 4.70
CA LEU A 86 -3.32 4.28 4.08
C LEU A 86 -3.70 3.87 2.65
N GLN A 87 -3.13 4.53 1.66
CA GLN A 87 -3.41 4.29 0.25
C GLN A 87 -2.17 3.73 -0.46
N GLY A 88 -2.36 2.78 -1.40
CA GLY A 88 -1.27 2.23 -2.19
C GLY A 88 -1.64 0.92 -2.89
N ALA A 89 -0.74 0.41 -3.72
CA ALA A 89 -0.91 -0.84 -4.46
C ALA A 89 -1.10 -2.06 -3.55
N TYR A 90 -1.49 -3.19 -4.16
CA TYR A 90 -1.57 -4.46 -3.43
C TYR A 90 -0.19 -4.83 -2.87
N GLY A 91 -0.16 -5.45 -1.67
CA GLY A 91 1.06 -5.96 -1.05
C GLY A 91 2.06 -4.92 -0.56
N CYS A 92 1.81 -3.60 -0.66
CA CYS A 92 2.73 -2.55 -0.21
C CYS A 92 2.80 -2.35 1.32
N GLY A 93 2.05 -3.13 2.11
CA GLY A 93 2.14 -3.13 3.58
C GLY A 93 1.00 -2.41 4.31
N LYS A 94 -0.06 -1.94 3.64
CA LYS A 94 -1.21 -1.25 4.26
C LYS A 94 -1.87 -2.04 5.38
N THR A 95 -2.29 -3.27 5.07
CA THR A 95 -2.92 -4.19 6.05
C THR A 95 -1.99 -4.48 7.22
N HIS A 96 -0.69 -4.65 6.99
CA HIS A 96 0.29 -4.86 8.06
C HIS A 96 0.34 -3.65 9.01
N LEU A 97 0.44 -2.43 8.47
CA LEU A 97 0.45 -1.21 9.31
C LEU A 97 -0.87 -1.02 10.03
N ALA A 98 -2.00 -1.30 9.40
CA ALA A 98 -3.32 -1.24 10.03
C ALA A 98 -3.47 -2.27 11.17
N ALA A 99 -3.00 -3.50 10.96
CA ALA A 99 -2.97 -4.54 11.99
C ALA A 99 -1.99 -4.19 13.12
N ALA A 100 -0.82 -3.63 12.81
CA ALA A 100 0.14 -3.16 13.81
C ALA A 100 -0.45 -2.06 14.71
N ILE A 101 -1.22 -1.12 14.13
CA ILE A 101 -1.98 -0.14 14.92
C ILE A 101 -2.98 -0.84 15.83
N ALA A 102 -3.74 -1.82 15.32
CA ALA A 102 -4.73 -2.55 16.10
C ALA A 102 -4.09 -3.31 17.27
N ASN A 103 -3.05 -4.09 16.99
CA ASN A 103 -2.33 -4.86 18.02
C ASN A 103 -1.78 -3.93 19.11
N PHE A 104 -1.10 -2.85 18.73
CA PHE A 104 -0.56 -1.87 19.66
C PHE A 104 -1.66 -1.25 20.54
N THR A 105 -2.78 -0.85 19.95
CA THR A 105 -3.86 -0.19 20.70
C THR A 105 -4.61 -1.15 21.63
N VAL A 106 -4.76 -2.42 21.22
CA VAL A 106 -5.32 -3.49 22.08
C VAL A 106 -4.40 -3.75 23.29
N GLU A 107 -3.09 -3.80 23.09
CA GLU A 107 -2.10 -3.92 24.18
C GLU A 107 -2.18 -2.75 25.16
N MET A 108 -2.45 -1.55 24.65
CA MET A 108 -2.69 -0.34 25.47
C MET A 108 -4.06 -0.34 26.15
N GLY A 109 -4.87 -1.40 25.99
CA GLY A 109 -6.20 -1.53 26.59
C GLY A 109 -7.30 -0.74 25.90
N VAL A 110 -7.07 -0.24 24.66
CA VAL A 110 -8.09 0.47 23.89
C VAL A 110 -8.97 -0.54 23.14
N PRO A 111 -10.30 -0.53 23.34
CA PRO A 111 -11.23 -1.36 22.58
C PRO A 111 -11.16 -1.03 21.08
N THR A 112 -10.53 -1.89 20.30
CA THR A 112 -10.27 -1.72 18.88
C THR A 112 -11.03 -2.77 18.08
N LEU A 113 -11.68 -2.35 17.00
CA LEU A 113 -12.37 -3.23 16.06
C LEU A 113 -11.66 -3.16 14.71
N PHE A 114 -11.06 -4.27 14.29
CA PHE A 114 -10.45 -4.44 12.97
C PHE A 114 -11.34 -5.30 12.10
N LEU A 115 -11.80 -4.77 10.97
CA LEU A 115 -12.65 -5.50 10.01
C LEU A 115 -12.19 -5.20 8.59
N THR A 116 -12.20 -6.22 7.74
CA THR A 116 -12.22 -5.95 6.30
C THR A 116 -13.61 -5.42 5.92
N VAL A 117 -13.70 -4.57 4.91
CA VAL A 117 -15.01 -4.04 4.52
C VAL A 117 -15.95 -5.14 3.98
N PRO A 118 -15.50 -6.17 3.24
CA PRO A 118 -16.32 -7.34 2.93
C PRO A 118 -16.93 -8.00 4.17
N ASP A 119 -16.10 -8.33 5.16
CA ASP A 119 -16.57 -9.02 6.38
C ASP A 119 -17.55 -8.17 7.18
N LEU A 120 -17.28 -6.85 7.27
CA LEU A 120 -18.22 -5.91 7.87
C LEU A 120 -19.61 -5.98 7.21
N LEU A 121 -19.65 -5.96 5.88
CA LEU A 121 -20.91 -5.99 5.14
C LEU A 121 -21.63 -7.33 5.28
N ASP A 122 -20.90 -8.42 5.26
CA ASP A 122 -21.47 -9.75 5.46
C ASP A 122 -21.99 -9.93 6.90
N MET A 123 -21.24 -9.50 7.90
CA MET A 123 -21.68 -9.47 9.30
C MET A 123 -22.97 -8.68 9.47
N LEU A 124 -23.10 -7.52 8.81
CA LEU A 124 -24.31 -6.71 8.84
C LEU A 124 -25.48 -7.40 8.12
N ARG A 125 -25.25 -8.12 7.02
CA ARG A 125 -26.28 -8.90 6.33
C ARG A 125 -26.82 -10.05 7.17
N PHE A 126 -25.92 -10.81 7.80
CA PHE A 126 -26.29 -11.95 8.65
C PHE A 126 -27.07 -11.51 9.89
N SER A 127 -26.79 -10.32 10.45
CA SER A 127 -27.55 -9.83 11.61
C SER A 127 -29.03 -9.51 11.32
N TYR A 128 -29.45 -9.43 10.06
CA TYR A 128 -30.88 -9.33 9.71
C TYR A 128 -31.66 -10.64 9.93
N SER A 129 -30.99 -11.78 9.95
CA SER A 129 -31.60 -13.12 10.06
C SER A 129 -31.34 -13.82 11.39
N ALA A 130 -30.57 -13.22 12.30
CA ALA A 130 -30.22 -13.80 13.59
C ALA A 130 -31.23 -13.43 14.68
N GLU A 131 -31.69 -14.43 15.46
CA GLU A 131 -32.63 -14.24 16.56
C GLU A 131 -31.98 -13.62 17.82
N ASP A 132 -30.65 -13.75 18.00
CA ASP A 132 -29.95 -13.41 19.24
C ASP A 132 -29.38 -11.99 19.31
N THR A 133 -29.18 -11.29 18.19
CA THR A 133 -28.70 -9.91 18.18
C THR A 133 -29.41 -9.11 17.11
N THR A 134 -30.01 -7.98 17.51
CA THR A 134 -30.64 -7.11 16.54
C THR A 134 -29.58 -6.43 15.65
N PHE A 135 -29.92 -6.21 14.40
CA PHE A 135 -29.09 -5.47 13.45
C PHE A 135 -28.60 -4.13 14.05
N GLU A 136 -29.54 -3.41 14.70
CA GLU A 136 -29.27 -2.11 15.32
C GLU A 136 -28.18 -2.20 16.39
N ALA A 137 -28.23 -3.22 17.27
CA ALA A 137 -27.23 -3.38 18.32
C ALA A 137 -25.82 -3.64 17.73
N ARG A 138 -25.75 -4.47 16.70
CA ARG A 138 -24.47 -4.75 16.00
C ARG A 138 -23.94 -3.53 15.26
N PHE A 139 -24.83 -2.83 14.57
CA PHE A 139 -24.47 -1.62 13.83
C PHE A 139 -23.98 -0.52 14.79
N ASP A 140 -24.64 -0.36 15.93
CA ASP A 140 -24.25 0.59 16.98
C ASP A 140 -22.90 0.22 17.62
N GLU A 141 -22.63 -1.05 17.84
CA GLU A 141 -21.35 -1.54 18.34
C GLU A 141 -20.21 -1.17 17.41
N ILE A 142 -20.38 -1.39 16.11
CA ILE A 142 -19.37 -1.07 15.09
C ILE A 142 -19.13 0.44 15.01
N ARG A 143 -20.18 1.25 14.87
CA ARG A 143 -20.02 2.69 14.68
C ARG A 143 -19.48 3.42 15.92
N ASN A 144 -19.68 2.85 17.13
CA ASN A 144 -19.26 3.41 18.41
C ASN A 144 -17.92 2.84 18.92
N ALA A 145 -17.29 1.88 18.25
CA ALA A 145 -15.99 1.34 18.64
C ALA A 145 -14.99 2.48 18.91
N LYS A 146 -14.18 2.39 19.97
CA LYS A 146 -13.20 3.44 20.32
C LYS A 146 -12.23 3.70 19.19
N LEU A 147 -11.68 2.65 18.59
CA LEU A 147 -10.97 2.69 17.33
C LEU A 147 -11.64 1.71 16.36
N LEU A 148 -11.94 2.16 15.16
CA LEU A 148 -12.39 1.32 14.05
C LEU A 148 -11.33 1.31 12.96
N ILE A 149 -10.99 0.13 12.49
CA ILE A 149 -10.08 -0.08 11.35
C ILE A 149 -10.86 -0.78 10.25
N LEU A 150 -10.96 -0.14 9.10
CA LEU A 150 -11.62 -0.66 7.90
C LEU A 150 -10.55 -0.98 6.86
N ASP A 151 -10.21 -2.27 6.75
CA ASP A 151 -9.23 -2.75 5.78
C ASP A 151 -9.90 -3.05 4.43
N ASP A 152 -9.14 -2.90 3.35
CA ASP A 152 -9.57 -3.11 1.96
C ASP A 152 -10.82 -2.32 1.56
N PHE A 153 -10.85 -1.04 1.91
CA PHE A 153 -11.97 -0.15 1.60
C PHE A 153 -12.09 0.07 0.09
N GLY A 154 -13.29 -0.21 -0.45
CA GLY A 154 -13.62 0.07 -1.84
C GLY A 154 -13.39 -1.09 -2.81
N THR A 155 -12.98 -2.27 -2.35
CA THR A 155 -12.74 -3.46 -3.20
C THR A 155 -14.05 -4.12 -3.70
N GLN A 156 -15.23 -3.66 -3.23
CA GLN A 156 -16.52 -4.26 -3.57
C GLN A 156 -17.19 -3.53 -4.72
N ASN A 157 -17.84 -4.30 -5.59
CA ASN A 157 -18.98 -3.82 -6.37
C ASN A 157 -20.13 -3.52 -5.39
N ALA A 158 -20.04 -2.37 -4.72
CA ALA A 158 -20.89 -2.03 -3.61
C ALA A 158 -22.34 -1.83 -4.10
N THR A 159 -23.24 -2.71 -3.67
CA THR A 159 -24.69 -2.47 -3.84
C THR A 159 -25.05 -1.15 -3.16
N GLY A 160 -26.14 -0.50 -3.61
CA GLY A 160 -26.60 0.75 -2.97
C GLY A 160 -26.81 0.60 -1.45
N TRP A 161 -27.22 -0.58 -0.98
CA TRP A 161 -27.33 -0.89 0.45
C TRP A 161 -25.94 -0.85 1.15
N ALA A 162 -24.93 -1.46 0.57
CA ALA A 162 -23.59 -1.49 1.14
C ALA A 162 -22.99 -0.08 1.21
N GLN A 163 -23.13 0.70 0.14
CA GLN A 163 -22.69 2.10 0.09
C GLN A 163 -23.36 2.94 1.16
N GLU A 164 -24.67 2.76 1.34
CA GLU A 164 -25.44 3.48 2.36
C GLU A 164 -24.97 3.11 3.78
N LYS A 165 -24.74 1.82 4.07
CA LYS A 165 -24.29 1.38 5.40
C LYS A 165 -22.87 1.89 5.72
N LEU A 166 -21.96 1.80 4.76
CA LEU A 166 -20.61 2.38 4.90
C LEU A 166 -20.66 3.88 5.11
N PHE A 167 -21.48 4.58 4.33
CA PHE A 167 -21.68 6.02 4.51
C PHE A 167 -22.21 6.35 5.91
N GLN A 168 -23.20 5.62 6.43
CA GLN A 168 -23.75 5.83 7.76
C GLN A 168 -22.68 5.67 8.86
N ILE A 169 -21.83 4.64 8.78
CA ILE A 169 -20.72 4.42 9.73
C ILE A 169 -19.71 5.56 9.65
N VAL A 170 -19.22 5.86 8.45
CA VAL A 170 -18.22 6.90 8.22
C VAL A 170 -18.73 8.27 8.64
N ASN A 171 -19.98 8.60 8.27
CA ASN A 171 -20.61 9.86 8.64
C ASN A 171 -20.83 10.02 10.14
N TYR A 172 -21.25 8.96 10.83
CA TYR A 172 -21.40 8.96 12.27
C TYR A 172 -20.07 9.26 12.97
N ARG A 173 -18.98 8.57 12.53
CA ARG A 173 -17.64 8.78 13.08
C ARG A 173 -17.08 10.15 12.76
N TYR A 174 -17.41 10.70 11.59
CA TYR A 174 -17.05 12.07 11.20
C TYR A 174 -17.68 13.12 12.14
N ILE A 175 -18.99 13.03 12.37
CA ILE A 175 -19.70 13.97 13.23
C ILE A 175 -19.23 13.89 14.68
N ASN A 176 -18.96 12.68 15.18
CA ASN A 176 -18.53 12.45 16.57
C ASN A 176 -17.00 12.49 16.76
N LYS A 177 -16.24 12.79 15.69
CA LYS A 177 -14.76 12.83 15.68
C LYS A 177 -14.11 11.56 16.24
N LEU A 178 -14.73 10.40 15.98
CA LEU A 178 -14.22 9.12 16.46
C LEU A 178 -13.04 8.63 15.60
N PRO A 179 -11.96 8.10 16.21
CA PRO A 179 -10.78 7.61 15.50
C PRO A 179 -11.09 6.55 14.47
N LEU A 180 -10.55 6.67 13.26
CA LEU A 180 -10.77 5.74 12.15
C LEU A 180 -9.46 5.51 11.39
N VAL A 181 -9.18 4.25 11.06
CA VAL A 181 -8.15 3.88 10.08
C VAL A 181 -8.83 3.26 8.88
N VAL A 182 -8.42 3.68 7.69
CA VAL A 182 -8.91 3.13 6.42
C VAL A 182 -7.72 2.73 5.57
N THR A 183 -7.73 1.52 5.03
CA THR A 183 -6.80 1.14 3.97
C THR A 183 -7.51 1.00 2.64
N THR A 184 -6.89 1.41 1.56
CA THR A 184 -7.47 1.28 0.22
C THR A 184 -6.41 1.19 -0.87
N ASN A 185 -6.73 0.47 -1.95
CA ASN A 185 -5.96 0.46 -3.20
C ASN A 185 -6.58 1.35 -4.27
N LEU A 186 -7.79 1.86 -4.01
CA LEU A 186 -8.48 2.73 -4.97
C LEU A 186 -7.94 4.16 -4.89
N SER A 187 -8.05 4.86 -6.01
CA SER A 187 -7.95 6.31 -6.01
C SER A 187 -9.18 6.91 -5.35
N LEU A 188 -9.04 8.09 -4.75
CA LEU A 188 -10.17 8.78 -4.11
C LEU A 188 -11.32 9.07 -5.08
N SER A 189 -11.03 9.20 -6.39
CA SER A 189 -12.04 9.41 -7.42
C SER A 189 -13.00 8.21 -7.62
N GLU A 190 -12.56 7.00 -7.24
CA GLU A 190 -13.32 5.76 -7.35
C GLU A 190 -14.19 5.48 -6.12
N ILE A 191 -13.96 6.22 -5.03
CA ILE A 191 -14.75 6.12 -3.80
C ILE A 191 -16.04 6.91 -3.94
N GLU A 192 -17.14 6.39 -3.36
CA GLU A 192 -18.45 7.04 -3.35
C GLU A 192 -18.34 8.52 -2.89
N PRO A 193 -18.95 9.48 -3.59
CA PRO A 193 -18.68 10.91 -3.40
C PRO A 193 -18.91 11.43 -1.98
N ARG A 194 -19.94 10.94 -1.28
CA ARG A 194 -20.24 11.38 0.10
C ARG A 194 -19.19 10.90 1.09
N ILE A 195 -18.67 9.67 0.92
CA ILE A 195 -17.59 9.13 1.75
C ILE A 195 -16.28 9.83 1.41
N ARG A 196 -15.99 9.98 0.11
CA ARG A 196 -14.79 10.67 -0.37
C ARG A 196 -14.65 12.08 0.23
N SER A 197 -15.74 12.85 0.25
CA SER A 197 -15.73 14.21 0.83
C SER A 197 -15.23 14.23 2.28
N ARG A 198 -15.53 13.20 3.08
CA ARG A 198 -15.07 13.07 4.46
C ARG A 198 -13.63 12.59 4.58
N LEU A 199 -13.24 11.67 3.69
CA LEU A 199 -11.86 11.17 3.63
C LEU A 199 -10.87 12.20 3.07
N GLN A 200 -11.36 13.29 2.49
CA GLN A 200 -10.55 14.40 1.99
C GLN A 200 -10.49 15.61 2.94
N ASP A 201 -11.09 15.53 4.13
CA ASP A 201 -11.05 16.62 5.10
C ASP A 201 -9.63 16.75 5.71
N PRO A 202 -8.87 17.81 5.38
CA PRO A 202 -7.48 17.94 5.81
C PRO A 202 -7.33 18.23 7.31
N GLU A 203 -8.39 18.67 7.98
CA GLU A 203 -8.36 18.92 9.43
C GLU A 203 -8.54 17.61 10.23
N LEU A 204 -9.11 16.58 9.61
CA LEU A 204 -9.42 15.32 10.26
C LEU A 204 -8.56 14.16 9.76
N VAL A 205 -8.19 14.13 8.49
CA VAL A 205 -7.62 12.95 7.82
C VAL A 205 -6.17 13.17 7.47
N SER A 206 -5.32 12.27 7.95
CA SER A 206 -3.94 12.11 7.48
C SER A 206 -3.93 11.12 6.31
N ASP A 207 -3.77 11.64 5.07
CA ASP A 207 -3.66 10.81 3.86
C ASP A 207 -2.19 10.40 3.67
N VAL A 208 -1.94 9.09 3.75
CA VAL A 208 -0.60 8.50 3.63
C VAL A 208 -0.57 7.55 2.44
N ARG A 209 0.21 7.91 1.43
CA ARG A 209 0.37 7.11 0.21
C ARG A 209 1.65 6.29 0.27
N ILE A 210 1.49 4.97 0.17
CA ILE A 210 2.60 4.03 0.13
C ILE A 210 2.91 3.71 -1.34
N ASN A 211 3.98 4.29 -1.84
CA ASN A 211 4.48 4.01 -3.17
C ASN A 211 5.57 2.95 -3.10
N ALA A 212 5.15 1.68 -3.06
CA ALA A 212 6.05 0.54 -2.98
C ALA A 212 5.49 -0.66 -3.75
N PRO A 213 6.35 -1.54 -4.29
CA PRO A 213 5.93 -2.78 -4.95
C PRO A 213 5.34 -3.78 -3.95
N ASP A 214 4.73 -4.85 -4.47
CA ASP A 214 4.15 -5.90 -3.67
C ASP A 214 5.23 -6.68 -2.88
N TYR A 215 5.18 -6.59 -1.55
CA TYR A 215 6.09 -7.30 -0.66
C TYR A 215 5.97 -8.83 -0.72
N ARG A 216 4.81 -9.37 -1.09
CA ARG A 216 4.53 -10.81 -1.13
C ARG A 216 5.21 -11.50 -2.31
N ARG A 217 5.53 -10.74 -3.35
CA ARG A 217 6.22 -11.27 -4.52
C ARG A 217 7.72 -11.42 -4.22
N PRO A 218 8.39 -12.46 -4.78
CA PRO A 218 9.83 -12.59 -4.64
C PRO A 218 10.55 -11.32 -5.12
N THR A 219 11.78 -11.12 -4.69
CA THR A 219 12.62 -9.94 -4.95
C THR A 219 12.87 -9.61 -6.42
N ASP A 220 12.42 -10.44 -7.33
CA ASP A 220 12.45 -10.22 -8.78
C ASP A 220 11.52 -9.08 -9.23
N ASP A 221 10.59 -8.67 -8.37
CA ASP A 221 9.66 -7.56 -8.62
C ASP A 221 10.13 -6.27 -7.95
N MET A 222 11.23 -5.73 -8.38
CA MET A 222 11.60 -4.32 -8.09
C MET A 222 10.63 -3.32 -8.75
N GLY A 223 9.38 -3.70 -8.93
CA GLY A 223 8.37 -2.96 -9.68
C GLY A 223 8.52 -3.13 -11.19
N HIS A 224 9.32 -4.12 -11.61
CA HIS A 224 9.47 -4.49 -13.00
C HIS A 224 8.27 -5.34 -13.44
N SER A 225 7.81 -5.11 -14.66
CA SER A 225 6.87 -6.00 -15.32
C SER A 225 7.44 -7.43 -15.37
N ALA A 226 6.58 -8.45 -15.25
CA ALA A 226 6.97 -9.85 -15.50
C ALA A 226 7.58 -10.09 -16.91
N LEU A 227 7.46 -9.09 -17.80
CA LEU A 227 8.13 -9.05 -19.10
C LEU A 227 9.55 -8.50 -19.03
N SER A 228 9.94 -7.85 -17.93
CA SER A 228 11.23 -7.16 -17.85
C SER A 228 12.34 -8.12 -17.47
N SER A 229 13.39 -8.16 -18.29
CA SER A 229 14.63 -8.91 -18.01
C SER A 229 15.63 -8.08 -17.18
N LEU A 230 15.24 -6.92 -16.65
CA LEU A 230 16.13 -6.00 -15.95
C LEU A 230 16.75 -6.60 -14.70
N ASP A 231 16.06 -7.50 -14.01
CA ASP A 231 16.54 -8.15 -12.80
C ASP A 231 17.82 -8.97 -13.04
N LEU A 232 17.94 -9.58 -14.23
CA LEU A 232 19.13 -10.29 -14.67
C LEU A 232 20.35 -9.35 -14.88
N LEU A 233 20.07 -8.04 -15.02
CA LEU A 233 21.04 -6.99 -15.30
C LEU A 233 21.17 -5.99 -14.15
N SER A 234 20.68 -6.33 -12.96
CA SER A 234 20.66 -5.47 -11.77
C SER A 234 22.06 -4.99 -11.34
N ASN A 235 23.11 -5.74 -11.69
CA ASN A 235 24.50 -5.39 -11.43
C ASN A 235 25.09 -4.38 -12.43
N LYS A 236 24.37 -3.99 -13.49
CA LYS A 236 24.84 -3.04 -14.51
C LYS A 236 24.44 -1.62 -14.13
N SER A 237 25.41 -0.80 -13.77
CA SER A 237 25.20 0.60 -13.39
C SER A 237 26.19 1.51 -14.10
N PHE A 238 25.95 2.82 -14.06
CA PHE A 238 26.91 3.79 -14.56
C PHE A 238 28.24 3.79 -13.78
N GLY A 239 28.21 3.39 -12.51
CA GLY A 239 29.40 3.37 -11.65
C GLY A 239 30.37 2.21 -11.89
N ASN A 240 29.89 1.13 -12.53
CA ASN A 240 30.71 -0.05 -12.81
C ASN A 240 30.90 -0.33 -14.31
N ILE A 241 30.64 0.67 -15.15
CA ILE A 241 31.01 0.61 -16.57
C ILE A 241 32.53 0.68 -16.71
N ASP A 242 33.09 -0.32 -17.39
CA ASP A 242 34.50 -0.30 -17.76
C ASP A 242 34.68 0.68 -18.95
N GLU A 243 35.40 1.77 -18.70
CA GLU A 243 35.77 2.74 -19.73
C GLU A 243 36.86 2.23 -20.67
N ARG A 244 37.33 0.99 -20.49
CA ARG A 244 38.27 0.26 -21.35
C ARG A 244 39.57 1.03 -21.63
N ARG A 245 39.97 1.90 -20.68
CA ARG A 245 41.19 2.75 -20.86
C ARG A 245 42.46 1.96 -21.01
N ASN A 246 42.50 0.70 -20.52
CA ASN A 246 43.68 -0.16 -20.51
C ASN A 246 43.71 -1.14 -21.70
N GLU A 247 42.73 -1.10 -22.61
CA GLU A 247 42.62 -2.06 -23.73
C GLU A 247 43.25 -1.59 -25.04
N GLY A 248 44.00 -0.48 -25.02
CA GLY A 248 44.71 0.00 -26.24
C GLY A 248 43.75 0.54 -27.33
N LEU A 249 42.57 1.00 -26.96
CA LEU A 249 41.60 1.57 -27.89
C LEU A 249 42.18 2.79 -28.64
N LEU A 250 41.77 2.95 -29.88
CA LEU A 250 42.08 4.15 -30.65
C LEU A 250 41.46 5.39 -30.01
N ALA A 251 42.12 6.54 -30.08
CA ALA A 251 41.59 7.80 -29.49
C ALA A 251 40.21 8.17 -29.98
N LYS A 252 39.80 7.74 -31.19
CA LYS A 252 38.48 7.90 -31.74
C LYS A 252 37.45 7.03 -31.05
N GLU A 253 37.81 5.83 -30.66
CA GLU A 253 36.91 4.87 -29.95
C GLU A 253 36.69 5.31 -28.51
N VAL A 254 37.73 5.76 -27.83
CA VAL A 254 37.62 6.34 -26.46
C VAL A 254 36.64 7.53 -26.46
N LYS A 255 36.83 8.47 -27.39
CA LYS A 255 35.90 9.64 -27.53
C LYS A 255 34.47 9.21 -27.84
N SER A 256 34.26 8.14 -28.62
CA SER A 256 32.94 7.61 -28.92
C SER A 256 32.28 7.03 -27.66
N LEU A 257 33.01 6.29 -26.86
CA LEU A 257 32.54 5.69 -25.61
C LEU A 257 32.18 6.79 -24.57
N GLU A 258 33.08 7.78 -24.38
CA GLU A 258 32.80 8.92 -23.50
C GLU A 258 31.54 9.71 -23.94
N LYS A 259 31.35 9.89 -25.24
CA LYS A 259 30.14 10.53 -25.78
C LYS A 259 28.90 9.70 -25.47
N ALA A 260 28.96 8.37 -25.68
CA ALA A 260 27.86 7.46 -25.39
C ALA A 260 27.46 7.50 -23.91
N LEU A 261 28.45 7.47 -22.99
CA LEU A 261 28.25 7.61 -21.55
C LEU A 261 27.54 8.92 -21.18
N LYS A 262 28.02 10.05 -21.69
CA LYS A 262 27.41 11.37 -21.40
C LYS A 262 25.97 11.46 -21.90
N VAL A 263 25.70 10.91 -23.09
CA VAL A 263 24.34 10.90 -23.66
C VAL A 263 23.43 9.97 -22.85
N ALA A 264 23.92 8.78 -22.47
CA ALA A 264 23.17 7.83 -21.64
C ALA A 264 22.78 8.42 -20.27
N HIS A 265 23.73 9.08 -19.59
CA HIS A 265 23.44 9.78 -18.33
C HIS A 265 22.36 10.85 -18.46
N ARG A 266 22.50 11.74 -19.46
CA ARG A 266 21.51 12.79 -19.71
C ARG A 266 20.14 12.22 -20.04
N PHE A 267 20.09 11.14 -20.82
CA PHE A 267 18.84 10.46 -21.15
C PHE A 267 18.21 9.79 -19.92
N ALA A 268 19.02 9.18 -19.06
CA ALA A 268 18.55 8.57 -17.81
C ALA A 268 17.89 9.60 -16.88
N GLU A 269 18.43 10.82 -16.77
CA GLU A 269 17.86 11.90 -15.95
C GLU A 269 16.49 12.38 -16.50
N LYS A 270 16.40 12.59 -17.81
CA LYS A 270 15.19 13.08 -18.49
C LYS A 270 14.97 12.34 -19.80
N PRO A 271 14.38 11.14 -19.79
CA PRO A 271 14.11 10.38 -21.01
C PRO A 271 13.09 11.14 -21.86
N LYS A 272 13.52 11.58 -23.04
CA LYS A 272 12.67 12.24 -24.01
C LYS A 272 13.07 11.82 -25.41
N GLY A 273 12.09 11.35 -26.17
CA GLY A 273 12.32 10.84 -27.53
C GLY A 273 13.00 9.46 -27.50
N TRP A 274 13.80 9.19 -28.51
CA TRP A 274 14.43 7.89 -28.72
C TRP A 274 15.95 8.01 -28.59
N LEU A 275 16.57 7.02 -27.95
CA LEU A 275 18.01 6.85 -27.86
C LEU A 275 18.37 5.49 -28.45
N ILE A 276 19.24 5.46 -29.45
CA ILE A 276 19.67 4.25 -30.13
C ILE A 276 21.17 4.08 -29.94
N PHE A 277 21.59 2.93 -29.39
CA PHE A 277 22.97 2.52 -29.30
C PHE A 277 23.32 1.57 -30.45
N MET A 278 24.29 1.93 -31.26
CA MET A 278 24.81 1.10 -32.35
C MET A 278 26.29 0.83 -32.15
N GLY A 279 26.75 -0.40 -32.47
CA GLY A 279 28.14 -0.78 -32.37
C GLY A 279 28.31 -2.30 -32.45
N SER A 280 29.57 -2.74 -32.49
CA SER A 280 29.94 -4.16 -32.50
C SER A 280 29.53 -4.92 -31.24
N TYR A 281 29.59 -6.24 -31.28
CA TYR A 281 29.38 -7.07 -30.09
C TYR A 281 30.41 -6.72 -28.99
N GLY A 282 29.96 -6.77 -27.73
CA GLY A 282 30.83 -6.52 -26.58
C GLY A 282 31.19 -5.05 -26.34
N CYS A 283 30.75 -4.08 -27.16
CA CYS A 283 31.12 -2.67 -26.98
C CYS A 283 30.37 -1.94 -25.85
N GLY A 284 29.50 -2.62 -25.08
CA GLY A 284 28.84 -2.09 -23.90
C GLY A 284 27.41 -1.55 -24.10
N LYS A 285 26.74 -1.80 -25.24
CA LYS A 285 25.36 -1.34 -25.52
C LYS A 285 24.37 -1.77 -24.47
N THR A 286 24.30 -3.08 -24.22
CA THR A 286 23.43 -3.66 -23.18
C THR A 286 23.73 -3.13 -21.79
N HIS A 287 25.01 -2.91 -21.46
CA HIS A 287 25.40 -2.31 -20.20
C HIS A 287 24.88 -0.88 -20.04
N LEU A 288 25.03 -0.04 -21.08
CA LEU A 288 24.52 1.34 -21.06
C LEU A 288 22.98 1.36 -20.97
N ALA A 289 22.31 0.50 -21.73
CA ALA A 289 20.85 0.37 -21.69
C ALA A 289 20.37 -0.07 -20.31
N ALA A 290 21.00 -1.07 -19.70
CA ALA A 290 20.70 -1.54 -18.34
C ALA A 290 21.06 -0.50 -17.28
N ALA A 291 22.15 0.26 -17.43
CA ALA A 291 22.50 1.35 -16.51
C ALA A 291 21.45 2.47 -16.51
N ILE A 292 20.91 2.83 -17.68
CA ILE A 292 19.77 3.75 -17.79
C ILE A 292 18.55 3.19 -17.05
N ALA A 293 18.25 1.91 -17.28
CA ALA A 293 17.12 1.22 -16.68
C ALA A 293 17.21 1.19 -15.15
N ASN A 294 18.35 0.76 -14.62
CA ASN A 294 18.60 0.68 -13.16
C ASN A 294 18.57 2.08 -12.51
N TYR A 295 19.11 3.10 -13.18
CA TYR A 295 19.02 4.48 -12.72
C TYR A 295 17.56 4.95 -12.63
N ARG A 296 16.74 4.67 -13.65
CA ARG A 296 15.31 5.02 -13.64
C ARG A 296 14.53 4.23 -12.59
N ALA A 297 14.84 2.95 -12.43
CA ALA A 297 14.25 2.11 -11.37
C ALA A 297 14.57 2.65 -9.98
N SER A 298 15.81 3.10 -9.72
CA SER A 298 16.21 3.71 -8.44
C SER A 298 15.47 5.02 -8.13
N LEU A 299 14.95 5.70 -9.16
CA LEU A 299 14.10 6.88 -9.02
C LEU A 299 12.60 6.54 -8.85
N GLY A 300 12.24 5.26 -8.71
CA GLY A 300 10.85 4.82 -8.58
C GLY A 300 10.04 4.87 -9.89
N ALA A 301 10.71 4.94 -11.04
CA ALA A 301 10.11 4.92 -12.36
C ALA A 301 10.68 3.74 -13.18
N PRO A 302 10.38 2.48 -12.79
CA PRO A 302 10.97 1.30 -13.41
C PRO A 302 10.59 1.24 -14.89
N PRO A 303 11.57 1.10 -15.79
CA PRO A 303 11.31 0.90 -17.21
C PRO A 303 10.96 -0.56 -17.51
N LEU A 304 10.35 -0.78 -18.67
CA LEU A 304 10.25 -2.12 -19.23
C LEU A 304 11.53 -2.38 -20.08
N PHE A 305 12.40 -3.22 -19.54
CA PHE A 305 13.61 -3.69 -20.25
C PHE A 305 13.35 -5.10 -20.78
N ILE A 306 13.41 -5.29 -22.07
CA ILE A 306 13.11 -6.59 -22.69
C ILE A 306 14.02 -6.89 -23.87
N MET A 307 14.51 -8.14 -23.94
CA MET A 307 15.20 -8.66 -25.11
C MET A 307 14.18 -8.89 -26.23
N VAL A 308 14.48 -8.46 -27.43
CA VAL A 308 13.52 -8.56 -28.54
C VAL A 308 13.11 -10.02 -28.86
N PRO A 309 14.00 -11.01 -28.84
CA PRO A 309 13.59 -12.42 -28.94
C PRO A 309 12.56 -12.82 -27.89
N ASP A 310 12.80 -12.49 -26.62
CA ASP A 310 11.89 -12.82 -25.51
C ASP A 310 10.53 -12.13 -25.66
N LEU A 311 10.53 -10.85 -26.10
CA LEU A 311 9.32 -10.11 -26.44
C LEU A 311 8.45 -10.87 -27.44
N MET A 312 9.09 -11.37 -28.51
CA MET A 312 8.37 -12.10 -29.55
C MET A 312 7.81 -13.42 -29.03
N ASP A 313 8.51 -14.10 -28.15
CA ASP A 313 8.04 -15.35 -27.54
C ASP A 313 6.91 -15.08 -26.54
N HIS A 314 7.00 -14.04 -25.73
CA HIS A 314 5.91 -13.62 -24.86
C HIS A 314 4.62 -13.27 -25.64
N LEU A 315 4.74 -12.55 -26.75
CA LEU A 315 3.61 -12.24 -27.61
C LEU A 315 3.02 -13.49 -28.26
N ARG A 316 3.86 -14.43 -28.73
CA ARG A 316 3.40 -15.71 -29.29
C ARG A 316 2.66 -16.57 -28.26
N ALA A 317 3.15 -16.60 -27.03
CA ALA A 317 2.53 -17.37 -25.96
C ALA A 317 1.08 -16.94 -25.65
N THR A 318 0.73 -15.67 -25.91
CA THR A 318 -0.65 -15.18 -25.70
C THR A 318 -1.67 -15.75 -26.69
N PHE A 319 -1.24 -16.31 -27.81
CA PHE A 319 -2.14 -16.99 -28.77
C PHE A 319 -2.52 -18.42 -28.34
N SER A 320 -1.91 -18.96 -27.25
CA SER A 320 -2.27 -20.25 -26.72
C SER A 320 -3.65 -20.22 -26.05
N PRO A 321 -4.56 -21.21 -26.29
CA PRO A 321 -5.86 -21.28 -25.62
C PRO A 321 -5.80 -21.40 -24.09
N LYS A 322 -4.61 -21.70 -23.54
CA LYS A 322 -4.34 -21.82 -22.10
C LYS A 322 -3.65 -20.60 -21.52
N SER A 323 -3.55 -19.50 -22.26
CA SER A 323 -2.90 -18.29 -21.78
C SER A 323 -3.79 -17.54 -20.79
N ASP A 324 -3.27 -17.23 -19.61
CA ASP A 324 -3.96 -16.44 -18.58
C ASP A 324 -4.01 -14.95 -18.91
N VAL A 325 -3.27 -14.48 -19.93
CA VAL A 325 -3.17 -13.08 -20.34
C VAL A 325 -3.47 -12.94 -21.82
N SER A 326 -4.40 -12.04 -22.16
CA SER A 326 -4.73 -11.75 -23.58
C SER A 326 -3.60 -10.96 -24.27
N TYR A 327 -3.51 -11.13 -25.60
CA TYR A 327 -2.57 -10.38 -26.45
C TYR A 327 -2.71 -8.87 -26.26
N ASP A 328 -3.95 -8.37 -26.26
CA ASP A 328 -4.22 -6.93 -26.14
C ASP A 328 -3.69 -6.36 -24.82
N ARG A 329 -3.90 -7.07 -23.72
CA ARG A 329 -3.40 -6.65 -22.41
C ARG A 329 -1.86 -6.59 -22.37
N ARG A 330 -1.20 -7.60 -22.95
CA ARG A 330 0.27 -7.66 -23.02
C ARG A 330 0.84 -6.58 -23.91
N PHE A 331 0.18 -6.34 -25.06
CA PHE A 331 0.58 -5.30 -25.98
C PHE A 331 0.37 -3.88 -25.40
N ASP A 332 -0.72 -3.66 -24.69
CA ASP A 332 -0.97 -2.40 -23.99
C ASP A 332 0.06 -2.13 -22.89
N GLU A 333 0.48 -3.15 -22.13
CA GLU A 333 1.54 -3.04 -21.12
C GLU A 333 2.85 -2.54 -21.74
N ILE A 334 3.25 -3.11 -22.88
CA ILE A 334 4.45 -2.68 -23.61
C ILE A 334 4.29 -1.25 -24.13
N ARG A 335 3.15 -0.94 -24.74
CA ARG A 335 2.88 0.35 -25.36
C ARG A 335 2.80 1.51 -24.36
N THR A 336 2.29 1.23 -23.15
CA THR A 336 2.08 2.25 -22.12
C THR A 336 3.23 2.36 -21.13
N ALA A 337 4.29 1.55 -21.28
CA ALA A 337 5.47 1.63 -20.44
C ALA A 337 6.06 3.04 -20.44
N PRO A 338 6.36 3.63 -19.24
CA PRO A 338 6.93 4.99 -19.15
C PRO A 338 8.26 5.15 -19.88
N LEU A 339 9.04 4.09 -19.92
CA LEU A 339 10.25 3.95 -20.71
C LEU A 339 10.36 2.49 -21.16
N LEU A 340 10.35 2.27 -22.46
CA LEU A 340 10.59 0.97 -23.08
C LEU A 340 12.03 0.88 -23.55
N ILE A 341 12.73 -0.17 -23.16
CA ILE A 341 14.10 -0.48 -23.61
C ILE A 341 14.06 -1.82 -24.31
N LEU A 342 14.41 -1.81 -25.59
CA LEU A 342 14.51 -3.00 -26.42
C LEU A 342 16.00 -3.29 -26.67
N ASP A 343 16.45 -4.45 -26.25
CA ASP A 343 17.84 -4.91 -26.46
C ASP A 343 17.87 -6.06 -27.47
N ASP A 344 19.01 -6.22 -28.15
CA ASP A 344 19.22 -7.22 -29.20
C ASP A 344 18.18 -7.14 -30.36
N LEU A 345 18.02 -5.96 -30.90
CA LEU A 345 17.20 -5.66 -32.09
C LEU A 345 17.83 -6.23 -33.38
#